data_b8cf16f985588ab010586bd45782361d
#
_entry.id   b8cf16f985588ab010586bd45782361d
#
_cell.length_a   1.000
_cell.length_b   1.000
_cell.length_c   1.000
_cell.angle_alpha   90.00
_cell.angle_beta   90.00
_cell.angle_gamma   90.00
#
_symmetry.space_group_name_H-M   'P 1'
#
loop_
_entity.id
_entity.type
_entity.pdbx_description
1 polymer ?
#
loop_
_entity_poly.entity_id
_entity_poly.type
_entity_poly.pdbx_seq_one_letter_code
_entity_poly.pdbx_strand_id
1 'polypeptide(L)'
;MKKYTPIQEKDRKLDIVDHVNQDHTKELRMIAQSYGKNMHIDHAYIVDIFEEGILLKVHDSELKKYAELFVAFELNGDLEEQILYLAYNSFVKQKIEFSNNTKQYFEVTQKSQITKNITRLTIKSQLPLPHDYAGYAYGLVLKVLEKSQPLKVKSSNKSGLIKNIFDRGFLWVMKHLSSQKRQKLLETMNKDVRLYTLRKSFSQSDDTVLNYGYIDIFTHGNSAGSEWVKQLDSGSMISSRTETDDKHTHLHDGRAVLIADETAYPALAGILEFWKNEYPPTVILLCADEADLDYFNNFLFPRNTVLKHVHGDVIYQAQQVIQVLEEVEHIENVWGALENNAAKRVRHYLRNQRQLLGKNNHIKGYWRLQ
;
A
#
# COMPACT_ATOMS: atom_id res chain seq x y z
N MET A 1 4.26 37.49 5.65
CA MET A 1 4.11 36.03 5.54
C MET A 1 3.81 35.48 6.93
N LYS A 2 2.75 34.69 7.11
CA LYS A 2 2.56 33.95 8.35
C LYS A 2 3.72 32.95 8.51
N LYS A 3 4.40 33.01 9.63
CA LYS A 3 5.51 32.11 9.94
C LYS A 3 4.91 30.88 10.61
N TYR A 4 4.96 29.73 9.94
CA TYR A 4 4.49 28.45 10.48
C TYR A 4 5.63 27.77 11.26
N THR A 5 5.29 26.92 12.23
CA THR A 5 6.25 26.22 13.08
C THR A 5 6.71 24.93 12.40
N PRO A 6 8.01 24.80 12.09
CA PRO A 6 8.53 23.60 11.42
C PRO A 6 8.45 22.35 12.34
N ILE A 7 8.13 21.19 11.76
CA ILE A 7 8.25 19.92 12.46
C ILE A 7 9.73 19.60 12.70
N GLN A 8 10.08 19.27 13.93
CA GLN A 8 11.46 19.01 14.35
C GLN A 8 12.01 17.67 13.81
N GLU A 9 11.17 16.62 13.77
CA GLU A 9 11.52 15.29 13.28
C GLU A 9 11.53 15.25 11.75
N LYS A 10 12.62 15.72 11.13
CA LYS A 10 12.73 15.88 9.67
C LYS A 10 12.46 14.58 8.90
N ASP A 11 13.07 13.47 9.30
CA ASP A 11 12.90 12.19 8.59
C ASP A 11 11.47 11.68 8.68
N ARG A 12 10.84 11.78 9.86
CA ARG A 12 9.44 11.42 10.04
C ARG A 12 8.50 12.27 9.17
N LYS A 13 8.74 13.59 9.15
CA LYS A 13 7.99 14.50 8.28
C LYS A 13 8.10 14.08 6.81
N LEU A 14 9.31 13.81 6.32
CA LEU A 14 9.54 13.40 4.94
C LEU A 14 8.92 12.04 4.64
N ASP A 15 8.95 11.09 5.58
CA ASP A 15 8.29 9.79 5.43
C ASP A 15 6.78 9.96 5.22
N ILE A 16 6.13 10.84 6.00
CA ILE A 16 4.71 11.14 5.86
C ILE A 16 4.42 11.83 4.52
N VAL A 17 5.21 12.83 4.15
CA VAL A 17 5.05 13.56 2.87
C VAL A 17 5.15 12.58 1.70
N ASP A 18 6.19 11.75 1.68
CA ASP A 18 6.42 10.77 0.62
C ASP A 18 5.29 9.75 0.54
N HIS A 19 4.88 9.18 1.67
CA HIS A 19 3.78 8.22 1.73
C HIS A 19 2.45 8.83 1.23
N VAL A 20 2.07 9.98 1.75
CA VAL A 20 0.79 10.60 1.38
C VAL A 20 0.78 11.05 -0.08
N ASN A 21 1.88 11.59 -0.58
CA ASN A 21 2.00 12.01 -1.98
C ASN A 21 1.98 10.82 -2.96
N GLN A 22 2.46 9.65 -2.56
CA GLN A 22 2.51 8.46 -3.40
C GLN A 22 1.18 7.68 -3.36
N ASP A 23 0.63 7.46 -2.18
CA ASP A 23 -0.46 6.51 -1.96
C ASP A 23 -1.84 7.17 -1.82
N HIS A 24 -1.91 8.49 -1.56
CA HIS A 24 -3.13 9.21 -1.21
C HIS A 24 -3.41 10.45 -2.07
N THR A 25 -3.07 10.38 -3.36
CA THR A 25 -3.25 11.50 -4.31
C THR A 25 -4.72 11.91 -4.47
N LYS A 26 -5.65 10.95 -4.40
CA LYS A 26 -7.09 11.21 -4.46
C LYS A 26 -7.55 11.99 -3.23
N GLU A 27 -7.14 11.55 -2.05
CA GLU A 27 -7.46 12.18 -0.78
C GLU A 27 -6.88 13.60 -0.72
N LEU A 28 -5.64 13.80 -1.18
CA LEU A 28 -5.03 15.13 -1.25
C LEU A 28 -5.79 16.07 -2.18
N ARG A 29 -6.21 15.59 -3.35
CA ARG A 29 -7.05 16.38 -4.25
C ARG A 29 -8.36 16.79 -3.57
N MET A 30 -9.00 15.87 -2.86
CA MET A 30 -10.26 16.15 -2.16
C MET A 30 -10.06 17.13 -1.00
N ILE A 31 -8.97 17.02 -0.24
CA ILE A 31 -8.61 18.04 0.77
C ILE A 31 -8.46 19.40 0.07
N ALA A 32 -7.66 19.46 -0.99
CA ALA A 32 -7.43 20.71 -1.69
C ALA A 32 -8.73 21.34 -2.23
N GLN A 33 -9.61 20.56 -2.84
CA GLN A 33 -10.92 21.01 -3.31
C GLN A 33 -11.85 21.47 -2.19
N SER A 34 -11.77 20.86 -1.01
CA SER A 34 -12.63 21.23 0.13
C SER A 34 -12.21 22.52 0.83
N TYR A 35 -10.93 22.88 0.73
CA TYR A 35 -10.34 24.04 1.42
C TYR A 35 -9.88 25.14 0.46
N GLY A 36 -9.66 24.85 -0.82
CA GLY A 36 -9.32 25.80 -1.87
C GLY A 36 -10.55 26.53 -2.41
N LYS A 37 -10.86 27.70 -1.84
CA LYS A 37 -11.99 28.52 -2.28
C LYS A 37 -11.76 29.03 -3.70
N ASN A 38 -12.79 28.91 -4.56
CA ASN A 38 -12.83 29.44 -5.93
C ASN A 38 -11.68 28.90 -6.83
N MET A 39 -11.23 27.66 -6.63
CA MET A 39 -10.22 27.00 -7.44
C MET A 39 -10.79 25.69 -8.00
N HIS A 40 -10.51 25.41 -9.28
CA HIS A 40 -10.87 24.15 -9.94
C HIS A 40 -9.68 23.19 -9.89
N ILE A 41 -9.46 22.58 -8.72
CA ILE A 41 -8.27 21.78 -8.43
C ILE A 41 -8.44 20.36 -8.99
N ASP A 42 -7.55 19.99 -9.91
CA ASP A 42 -7.46 18.65 -10.49
C ASP A 42 -6.28 17.85 -9.93
N HIS A 43 -5.24 18.52 -9.43
CA HIS A 43 -4.07 17.87 -8.84
C HIS A 43 -3.58 18.61 -7.60
N ALA A 44 -3.12 17.85 -6.59
CA ALA A 44 -2.57 18.39 -5.37
C ALA A 44 -1.51 17.45 -4.78
N TYR A 45 -0.46 18.02 -4.18
CA TYR A 45 0.53 17.27 -3.40
C TYR A 45 1.04 18.11 -2.23
N ILE A 46 1.50 17.45 -1.16
CA ILE A 46 2.09 18.09 0.00
C ILE A 46 3.50 18.56 -0.36
N VAL A 47 3.78 19.84 -0.13
CA VAL A 47 5.11 20.45 -0.22
C VAL A 47 5.82 20.40 1.12
N ASP A 48 5.08 20.70 2.20
CA ASP A 48 5.63 20.70 3.55
C ASP A 48 4.52 20.48 4.60
N ILE A 49 4.94 20.05 5.81
CA ILE A 49 4.09 19.89 6.98
C ILE A 49 4.64 20.76 8.11
N PHE A 50 3.76 21.48 8.77
CA PHE A 50 4.01 22.32 9.93
C PHE A 50 3.19 21.84 11.12
N GLU A 51 3.48 22.32 12.32
CA GLU A 51 2.67 21.99 13.51
C GLU A 51 1.20 22.40 13.35
N GLU A 52 0.95 23.48 12.60
CA GLU A 52 -0.40 24.05 12.42
C GLU A 52 -1.15 23.47 11.20
N GLY A 53 -0.49 22.74 10.29
CA GLY A 53 -1.15 22.25 9.07
C GLY A 53 -0.22 21.79 7.98
N ILE A 54 -0.80 21.53 6.81
CA ILE A 54 -0.10 21.10 5.61
C ILE A 54 -0.07 22.21 4.55
N LEU A 55 1.07 22.35 3.88
CA LEU A 55 1.22 23.20 2.71
C LEU A 55 1.10 22.32 1.46
N LEU A 56 0.08 22.58 0.68
CA LEU A 56 -0.17 21.90 -0.59
C LEU A 56 0.29 22.77 -1.74
N LYS A 57 0.83 22.16 -2.79
CA LYS A 57 0.90 22.72 -4.13
C LYS A 57 -0.22 22.13 -4.95
N VAL A 58 -1.08 22.99 -5.48
CA VAL A 58 -2.30 22.63 -6.19
C VAL A 58 -2.24 23.12 -7.63
N HIS A 59 -2.76 22.36 -8.56
CA HIS A 59 -2.95 22.76 -9.94
C HIS A 59 -4.42 23.19 -10.16
N ASP A 60 -4.60 24.41 -10.65
CA ASP A 60 -5.90 24.91 -11.04
C ASP A 60 -6.10 24.67 -12.53
N SER A 61 -7.04 23.82 -12.89
CA SER A 61 -7.29 23.38 -14.28
C SER A 61 -7.85 24.49 -15.18
N GLU A 62 -8.58 25.47 -14.62
CA GLU A 62 -9.08 26.60 -15.39
C GLU A 62 -7.98 27.64 -15.66
N LEU A 63 -7.24 27.99 -14.62
CA LEU A 63 -6.16 28.96 -14.72
C LEU A 63 -4.86 28.38 -15.29
N LYS A 64 -4.79 27.05 -15.45
CA LYS A 64 -3.60 26.28 -15.92
C LYS A 64 -2.33 26.67 -15.19
N LYS A 65 -2.41 26.87 -13.88
CA LYS A 65 -1.26 27.27 -13.05
C LYS A 65 -1.24 26.56 -11.71
N TYR A 66 -0.04 26.51 -11.13
CA TYR A 66 0.14 26.03 -9.75
C TYR A 66 0.00 27.19 -8.76
N ALA A 67 -0.60 26.88 -7.61
CA ALA A 67 -0.70 27.78 -6.48
C ALA A 67 -0.37 27.02 -5.17
N GLU A 68 -0.03 27.75 -4.14
CA GLU A 68 0.13 27.20 -2.79
C GLU A 68 -1.17 27.36 -2.00
N LEU A 69 -1.55 26.30 -1.28
CA LEU A 69 -2.71 26.25 -0.42
C LEU A 69 -2.30 25.72 0.95
N PHE A 70 -2.42 26.53 1.99
CA PHE A 70 -2.24 26.07 3.35
C PHE A 70 -3.56 25.58 3.94
N VAL A 71 -3.57 24.36 4.46
CA VAL A 71 -4.72 23.75 5.12
C VAL A 71 -4.37 23.51 6.58
N ALA A 72 -5.06 24.24 7.48
CA ALA A 72 -4.85 24.12 8.92
C ALA A 72 -5.41 22.79 9.45
N PHE A 73 -4.72 22.20 10.42
CA PHE A 73 -5.24 21.05 11.14
C PHE A 73 -6.46 21.44 12.00
N GLU A 74 -7.41 20.52 12.06
CA GLU A 74 -8.64 20.68 12.84
C GLU A 74 -8.66 19.82 14.11
N LEU A 75 -7.63 18.97 14.29
CA LEU A 75 -7.43 18.13 15.46
C LEU A 75 -6.06 18.40 16.08
N ASN A 76 -5.94 18.05 17.36
CA ASN A 76 -4.64 17.89 18.03
C ASN A 76 -4.28 16.42 18.06
N GLY A 77 -3.01 16.08 17.87
CA GLY A 77 -2.53 14.70 17.96
C GLY A 77 -1.41 14.40 16.99
N ASP A 78 -1.33 13.14 16.59
CA ASP A 78 -0.32 12.67 15.64
C ASP A 78 -0.54 13.24 14.24
N LEU A 79 0.54 13.46 13.47
CA LEU A 79 0.46 14.09 12.14
C LEU A 79 -0.36 13.25 11.16
N GLU A 80 -0.17 11.94 11.15
CA GLU A 80 -0.94 11.04 10.29
C GLU A 80 -2.43 11.07 10.63
N GLU A 81 -2.79 11.08 11.94
CA GLU A 81 -4.18 11.22 12.37
C GLU A 81 -4.80 12.54 11.92
N GLN A 82 -4.05 13.64 11.99
CA GLN A 82 -4.52 14.96 11.59
C GLN A 82 -4.77 15.03 10.07
N ILE A 83 -3.86 14.48 9.26
CA ILE A 83 -4.02 14.41 7.80
C ILE A 83 -5.20 13.50 7.44
N LEU A 84 -5.30 12.33 8.07
CA LEU A 84 -6.40 11.40 7.87
C LEU A 84 -7.76 12.05 8.19
N TYR A 85 -7.82 12.84 9.27
CA TYR A 85 -9.05 13.58 9.61
C TYR A 85 -9.41 14.61 8.54
N LEU A 86 -8.43 15.35 8.00
CA LEU A 86 -8.69 16.29 6.90
C LEU A 86 -9.24 15.57 5.67
N ALA A 87 -8.71 14.40 5.35
CA ALA A 87 -9.20 13.56 4.26
C ALA A 87 -10.67 13.16 4.52
N TYR A 88 -10.96 12.56 5.67
CA TYR A 88 -12.32 12.15 6.04
C TYR A 88 -13.30 13.33 6.05
N ASN A 89 -12.92 14.46 6.63
CA ASN A 89 -13.76 15.66 6.64
C ASN A 89 -14.06 16.17 5.22
N SER A 90 -13.08 16.05 4.31
CA SER A 90 -13.25 16.43 2.91
C SER A 90 -14.22 15.51 2.16
N PHE A 91 -14.17 14.19 2.39
CA PHE A 91 -15.15 13.25 1.86
C PHE A 91 -16.57 13.62 2.30
N VAL A 92 -16.79 13.90 3.60
CA VAL A 92 -18.10 14.28 4.11
C VAL A 92 -18.57 15.62 3.55
N LYS A 93 -17.69 16.62 3.45
CA LYS A 93 -18.02 17.93 2.85
C LYS A 93 -18.47 17.80 1.40
N GLN A 94 -17.84 16.92 0.63
CA GLN A 94 -18.16 16.68 -0.79
C GLN A 94 -19.28 15.64 -0.98
N LYS A 95 -19.85 15.10 0.09
CA LYS A 95 -20.88 14.04 0.08
C LYS A 95 -20.43 12.77 -0.69
N ILE A 96 -19.15 12.51 -0.70
CA ILE A 96 -18.56 11.31 -1.30
C ILE A 96 -18.46 10.25 -0.20
N GLU A 97 -18.89 9.04 -0.51
CA GLU A 97 -18.81 7.92 0.44
C GLU A 97 -17.34 7.60 0.77
N PHE A 98 -17.01 7.44 2.07
CA PHE A 98 -15.70 6.97 2.53
C PHE A 98 -15.37 5.59 1.99
N SER A 99 -16.36 4.82 1.79
CA SER A 99 -16.26 3.47 1.33
C SER A 99 -16.74 3.37 -0.11
N ASN A 100 -15.83 3.62 -1.07
CA ASN A 100 -15.83 2.75 -2.23
C ASN A 100 -15.34 1.35 -1.76
N ASN A 101 -15.84 0.89 -0.62
CA ASN A 101 -15.69 -0.47 -0.15
C ASN A 101 -16.58 -1.35 -1.02
N THR A 102 -16.20 -1.53 -2.26
CA THR A 102 -16.66 -2.66 -3.04
C THR A 102 -16.09 -3.90 -2.34
N LYS A 103 -16.85 -4.39 -1.34
CA LYS A 103 -16.58 -5.71 -0.78
C LYS A 103 -16.52 -6.68 -1.94
N GLN A 104 -15.33 -7.13 -2.28
CA GLN A 104 -15.18 -8.21 -3.23
C GLN A 104 -15.14 -9.53 -2.48
N TYR A 105 -15.71 -10.54 -3.10
CA TYR A 105 -15.73 -11.89 -2.57
C TYR A 105 -14.99 -12.81 -3.53
N PHE A 106 -14.18 -13.69 -2.94
CA PHE A 106 -13.41 -14.65 -3.71
C PHE A 106 -13.68 -16.04 -3.15
N GLU A 107 -13.80 -17.01 -4.04
CA GLU A 107 -13.77 -18.43 -3.71
C GLU A 107 -12.32 -18.92 -3.80
N VAL A 108 -11.82 -19.57 -2.76
CA VAL A 108 -10.55 -20.28 -2.82
C VAL A 108 -10.80 -21.60 -3.56
N THR A 109 -10.31 -21.71 -4.78
CA THR A 109 -10.50 -22.92 -5.61
C THR A 109 -9.41 -23.95 -5.37
N GLN A 110 -8.21 -23.51 -4.96
CA GLN A 110 -7.07 -24.37 -4.66
C GLN A 110 -6.16 -23.71 -3.63
N LYS A 111 -5.55 -24.54 -2.77
CA LYS A 111 -4.44 -24.14 -1.88
C LYS A 111 -3.25 -25.04 -2.15
N SER A 112 -2.07 -24.48 -2.38
CA SER A 112 -0.83 -25.21 -2.67
C SER A 112 0.35 -24.58 -1.96
N GLN A 113 1.31 -25.40 -1.55
CA GLN A 113 2.58 -24.94 -1.00
C GLN A 113 3.55 -24.66 -2.16
N ILE A 114 4.09 -23.44 -2.22
CA ILE A 114 5.02 -23.00 -3.28
C ILE A 114 6.47 -23.14 -2.82
N THR A 115 6.75 -22.71 -1.60
CA THR A 115 8.02 -22.92 -0.91
C THR A 115 7.76 -23.46 0.48
N LYS A 116 8.80 -23.63 1.28
CA LYS A 116 8.65 -24.07 2.67
C LYS A 116 7.67 -23.19 3.47
N ASN A 117 7.72 -21.86 3.27
CA ASN A 117 6.93 -20.92 4.05
C ASN A 117 5.96 -20.09 3.21
N ILE A 118 5.83 -20.30 1.90
CA ILE A 118 4.90 -19.55 1.04
C ILE A 118 3.78 -20.46 0.55
N THR A 119 2.56 -20.14 0.91
CA THR A 119 1.33 -20.81 0.47
C THR A 119 0.62 -19.97 -0.59
N ARG A 120 0.26 -20.58 -1.71
CA ARG A 120 -0.55 -19.99 -2.78
C ARG A 120 -2.01 -20.34 -2.60
N LEU A 121 -2.84 -19.33 -2.65
CA LEU A 121 -4.29 -19.46 -2.83
C LEU A 121 -4.62 -19.16 -4.30
N THR A 122 -5.22 -20.12 -5.00
CA THR A 122 -5.90 -19.84 -6.26
C THR A 122 -7.30 -19.36 -5.95
N ILE A 123 -7.62 -18.15 -6.37
CA ILE A 123 -8.91 -17.52 -6.10
C ILE A 123 -9.72 -17.38 -7.38
N LYS A 124 -11.06 -17.49 -7.24
CA LYS A 124 -12.02 -17.13 -8.28
C LYS A 124 -12.81 -15.92 -7.82
N SER A 125 -12.77 -14.86 -8.60
CA SER A 125 -13.49 -13.62 -8.36
C SER A 125 -14.84 -13.61 -9.07
N GLN A 126 -15.84 -12.93 -8.47
CA GLN A 126 -17.11 -12.65 -9.12
C GLN A 126 -17.02 -11.45 -10.08
N LEU A 127 -16.04 -10.57 -9.89
CA LEU A 127 -15.76 -9.42 -10.73
C LEU A 127 -14.46 -9.65 -11.49
N PRO A 128 -14.28 -9.04 -12.67
CA PRO A 128 -13.01 -9.10 -13.37
C PRO A 128 -11.85 -8.63 -12.51
N LEU A 129 -10.74 -9.38 -12.51
CA LEU A 129 -9.49 -8.99 -11.89
C LEU A 129 -8.69 -8.08 -12.84
N PRO A 130 -7.83 -7.19 -12.32
CA PRO A 130 -7.01 -6.32 -13.15
C PRO A 130 -6.05 -7.13 -14.04
N HIS A 131 -5.94 -6.74 -15.31
CA HIS A 131 -4.96 -7.30 -16.23
C HIS A 131 -3.53 -6.92 -15.81
N ASP A 132 -3.35 -5.65 -15.45
CA ASP A 132 -2.11 -5.10 -14.92
C ASP A 132 -2.11 -5.24 -13.38
N TYR A 133 -1.66 -6.41 -12.92
CA TYR A 133 -1.70 -6.78 -11.50
C TYR A 133 -0.43 -6.37 -10.73
N ALA A 134 0.61 -5.87 -11.41
CA ALA A 134 1.81 -5.42 -10.74
C ALA A 134 1.48 -4.25 -9.80
N GLY A 135 1.74 -4.43 -8.49
CA GLY A 135 1.41 -3.44 -7.46
C GLY A 135 -0.03 -3.48 -6.96
N TYR A 136 -0.87 -4.39 -7.46
CA TYR A 136 -2.23 -4.53 -6.99
C TYR A 136 -2.31 -5.41 -5.74
N ALA A 137 -3.04 -4.96 -4.73
CA ALA A 137 -3.24 -5.73 -3.49
C ALA A 137 -4.65 -5.57 -2.94
N TYR A 138 -5.13 -6.64 -2.27
CA TYR A 138 -6.41 -6.66 -1.59
C TYR A 138 -6.23 -6.64 -0.08
N GLY A 139 -6.96 -5.77 0.61
CA GLY A 139 -7.11 -5.80 2.06
C GLY A 139 -8.09 -6.91 2.45
N LEU A 140 -7.59 -8.14 2.61
CA LEU A 140 -8.40 -9.30 2.95
C LEU A 140 -8.81 -9.30 4.41
N VAL A 141 -10.06 -9.66 4.67
CA VAL A 141 -10.58 -9.86 6.02
C VAL A 141 -10.20 -11.27 6.48
N LEU A 142 -9.45 -11.38 7.58
CA LEU A 142 -8.98 -12.66 8.12
C LEU A 142 -10.10 -13.42 8.84
N LYS A 143 -11.18 -13.72 8.10
CA LYS A 143 -12.32 -14.51 8.55
C LYS A 143 -12.71 -15.49 7.46
N VAL A 144 -13.00 -16.72 7.86
CA VAL A 144 -13.61 -17.73 6.97
C VAL A 144 -15.11 -17.49 6.97
N LEU A 145 -15.69 -17.29 5.80
CA LEU A 145 -17.12 -17.17 5.65
C LEU A 145 -17.72 -18.57 5.48
N GLU A 146 -18.83 -18.87 6.18
CA GLU A 146 -19.52 -20.15 6.03
C GLU A 146 -19.99 -20.36 4.59
N LYS A 147 -19.79 -21.59 4.09
CA LYS A 147 -20.05 -21.99 2.68
C LYS A 147 -21.52 -21.87 2.24
N SER A 148 -22.46 -21.60 3.12
CA SER A 148 -23.89 -21.87 2.89
C SER A 148 -24.79 -20.66 2.64
N GLN A 149 -24.28 -19.45 2.50
CA GLN A 149 -25.16 -18.32 2.14
C GLN A 149 -24.95 -17.92 0.66
N PRO A 150 -26.00 -18.05 -0.19
CA PRO A 150 -25.99 -17.39 -1.48
C PRO A 150 -25.80 -15.91 -1.20
N LEU A 151 -24.68 -15.36 -1.68
CA LEU A 151 -24.36 -13.94 -1.54
C LEU A 151 -25.48 -13.14 -2.20
N LYS A 152 -26.48 -12.75 -1.42
CA LYS A 152 -27.37 -11.68 -1.82
C LYS A 152 -26.49 -10.43 -1.89
N VAL A 153 -26.08 -10.09 -3.12
CA VAL A 153 -25.64 -8.75 -3.46
C VAL A 153 -26.83 -7.86 -3.07
N LYS A 154 -26.86 -7.43 -1.82
CA LYS A 154 -27.74 -6.34 -1.44
C LYS A 154 -27.16 -5.12 -2.15
N SER A 155 -27.72 -4.83 -3.31
CA SER A 155 -27.72 -3.45 -3.79
C SER A 155 -28.40 -2.64 -2.69
N SER A 156 -27.61 -2.12 -1.77
CA SER A 156 -28.15 -1.28 -0.72
C SER A 156 -28.44 0.09 -1.32
N ASN A 157 -29.53 0.18 -2.08
CA ASN A 157 -30.23 1.43 -2.37
C ASN A 157 -30.93 1.98 -1.10
N LYS A 158 -30.41 1.70 0.10
CA LYS A 158 -30.92 2.32 1.32
C LYS A 158 -30.10 3.58 1.60
N SER A 159 -30.67 4.65 1.05
CA SER A 159 -30.60 6.04 1.49
C SER A 159 -29.20 6.56 1.89
N GLY A 160 -28.60 7.35 1.01
CA GLY A 160 -27.44 8.21 1.32
C GLY A 160 -27.62 9.11 2.56
N LEU A 161 -28.85 9.26 3.09
CA LEU A 161 -29.15 9.99 4.31
C LEU A 161 -28.67 9.29 5.59
N ILE A 162 -28.89 7.97 5.73
CA ILE A 162 -28.48 7.23 6.93
C ILE A 162 -26.96 7.06 6.98
N LYS A 163 -26.30 6.85 5.85
CA LYS A 163 -24.84 6.79 5.73
C LYS A 163 -24.19 8.13 6.07
N ASN A 164 -24.72 9.24 5.55
CA ASN A 164 -24.24 10.60 5.88
C ASN A 164 -24.34 10.92 7.38
N ILE A 165 -25.35 10.40 8.07
CA ILE A 165 -25.48 10.57 9.53
C ILE A 165 -24.39 9.76 10.25
N PHE A 166 -24.08 8.55 9.76
CA PHE A 166 -23.04 7.70 10.32
C PHE A 166 -21.64 8.30 10.13
N ASP A 167 -21.33 8.80 8.94
CA ASP A 167 -20.05 9.43 8.61
C ASP A 167 -19.83 10.70 9.42
N ARG A 168 -20.87 11.53 9.59
CA ARG A 168 -20.83 12.72 10.47
C ARG A 168 -20.68 12.33 11.94
N GLY A 169 -21.35 11.26 12.38
CA GLY A 169 -21.22 10.72 13.73
C GLY A 169 -19.80 10.22 13.99
N PHE A 170 -19.20 9.53 13.03
CA PHE A 170 -17.80 9.09 13.12
C PHE A 170 -16.82 10.26 13.23
N LEU A 171 -16.96 11.29 12.39
CA LEU A 171 -16.14 12.52 12.49
C LEU A 171 -16.31 13.23 13.84
N TRP A 172 -17.54 13.29 14.34
CA TRP A 172 -17.81 13.86 15.65
C TRP A 172 -17.10 13.07 16.76
N VAL A 173 -17.15 11.72 16.72
CA VAL A 173 -16.44 10.84 17.64
C VAL A 173 -14.93 11.08 17.54
N MET A 174 -14.37 11.08 16.32
CA MET A 174 -12.94 11.33 16.09
C MET A 174 -12.51 12.68 16.68
N LYS A 175 -13.33 13.72 16.55
CA LYS A 175 -13.03 15.06 17.07
C LYS A 175 -13.02 15.12 18.60
N HIS A 176 -13.83 14.33 19.28
CA HIS A 176 -13.98 14.37 20.75
C HIS A 176 -13.16 13.32 21.50
N LEU A 177 -12.54 12.37 20.80
CA LEU A 177 -11.62 11.41 21.40
C LEU A 177 -10.21 12.01 21.56
N SER A 178 -9.49 11.57 22.61
CA SER A 178 -8.05 11.80 22.69
C SER A 178 -7.29 11.01 21.60
N SER A 179 -6.07 11.45 21.22
CA SER A 179 -5.24 10.79 20.22
C SER A 179 -5.07 9.28 20.51
N GLN A 180 -4.76 8.90 21.74
CA GLN A 180 -4.65 7.48 22.12
C GLN A 180 -5.93 6.68 21.89
N LYS A 181 -7.11 7.26 22.18
CA LYS A 181 -8.39 6.58 21.96
C LYS A 181 -8.72 6.48 20.46
N ARG A 182 -8.37 7.51 19.68
CA ARG A 182 -8.52 7.48 18.22
C ARG A 182 -7.67 6.40 17.59
N GLN A 183 -6.39 6.34 17.96
CA GLN A 183 -5.46 5.31 17.48
C GLN A 183 -6.00 3.91 17.79
N LYS A 184 -6.42 3.66 19.04
CA LYS A 184 -7.01 2.37 19.43
C LYS A 184 -8.28 2.04 18.65
N LEU A 185 -9.12 3.04 18.34
CA LEU A 185 -10.32 2.85 17.51
C LEU A 185 -9.95 2.44 16.09
N LEU A 186 -9.00 3.14 15.45
CA LEU A 186 -8.51 2.84 14.10
C LEU A 186 -7.84 1.47 14.03
N GLU A 187 -7.02 1.12 15.00
CA GLU A 187 -6.41 -0.20 15.14
C GLU A 187 -7.47 -1.31 15.25
N THR A 188 -8.49 -1.08 16.09
CA THR A 188 -9.59 -2.03 16.27
C THR A 188 -10.39 -2.23 14.98
N MET A 189 -10.63 -1.16 14.22
CA MET A 189 -11.35 -1.23 12.95
C MET A 189 -10.58 -2.02 11.87
N ASN A 190 -9.25 -2.00 11.92
CA ASN A 190 -8.38 -2.63 10.94
C ASN A 190 -7.74 -3.94 11.44
N LYS A 191 -8.06 -4.37 12.67
CA LYS A 191 -7.43 -5.51 13.34
C LYS A 191 -7.44 -6.79 12.49
N ASP A 192 -8.54 -7.05 11.81
CA ASP A 192 -8.75 -8.28 11.05
C ASP A 192 -8.47 -8.12 9.55
N VAL A 193 -7.90 -7.00 9.10
CA VAL A 193 -7.60 -6.75 7.69
C VAL A 193 -6.10 -6.80 7.45
N ARG A 194 -5.68 -7.55 6.42
CA ARG A 194 -4.29 -7.58 5.95
C ARG A 194 -4.25 -7.39 4.45
N LEU A 195 -3.28 -6.59 3.99
CA LEU A 195 -3.01 -6.41 2.56
C LEU A 195 -2.21 -7.61 2.04
N TYR A 196 -2.72 -8.22 0.97
CA TYR A 196 -2.03 -9.28 0.23
C TYR A 196 -2.00 -8.95 -1.25
N THR A 197 -0.85 -9.13 -1.84
CA THR A 197 -0.63 -8.86 -3.27
C THR A 197 -1.43 -9.80 -4.15
N LEU A 198 -2.08 -9.27 -5.17
CA LEU A 198 -2.55 -10.06 -6.31
C LEU A 198 -1.33 -10.46 -7.14
N ARG A 199 -0.85 -11.67 -6.95
CA ARG A 199 0.37 -12.17 -7.60
C ARG A 199 0.22 -12.31 -9.11
N LYS A 200 -0.97 -12.71 -9.55
CA LYS A 200 -1.31 -12.89 -10.97
C LYS A 200 -2.81 -12.94 -11.16
N SER A 201 -3.29 -12.46 -12.31
CA SER A 201 -4.64 -12.68 -12.80
C SER A 201 -4.63 -13.44 -14.12
N PHE A 202 -5.60 -14.33 -14.32
CA PHE A 202 -5.71 -15.15 -15.52
C PHE A 202 -7.15 -15.64 -15.77
N SER A 203 -7.40 -16.18 -16.97
CA SER A 203 -8.62 -16.89 -17.32
C SER A 203 -8.35 -18.40 -17.35
N GLN A 204 -9.32 -19.23 -16.96
CA GLN A 204 -9.21 -20.70 -17.09
C GLN A 204 -9.71 -21.26 -18.43
N SER A 205 -10.45 -20.47 -19.19
CA SER A 205 -11.04 -20.83 -20.47
C SER A 205 -10.67 -19.79 -21.51
N ASP A 206 -11.11 -19.97 -22.76
CA ASP A 206 -10.98 -18.98 -23.83
C ASP A 206 -11.77 -17.68 -23.57
N ASP A 207 -12.28 -17.52 -22.36
CA ASP A 207 -12.91 -16.30 -21.89
C ASP A 207 -11.92 -15.14 -21.85
N THR A 208 -12.34 -13.98 -22.34
CA THR A 208 -11.55 -12.73 -22.26
C THR A 208 -11.55 -12.13 -20.86
N VAL A 209 -12.35 -12.66 -19.93
CA VAL A 209 -12.52 -12.14 -18.57
C VAL A 209 -11.54 -12.82 -17.63
N LEU A 210 -10.65 -12.03 -17.01
CA LEU A 210 -9.72 -12.50 -15.98
C LEU A 210 -10.47 -12.60 -14.66
N ASN A 211 -10.94 -13.78 -14.31
CA ASN A 211 -11.70 -14.03 -13.08
C ASN A 211 -11.01 -14.98 -12.10
N TYR A 212 -9.82 -15.46 -12.43
CA TYR A 212 -8.95 -16.23 -11.53
C TYR A 212 -7.68 -15.45 -11.20
N GLY A 213 -7.14 -15.69 -10.02
CA GLY A 213 -5.87 -15.08 -9.60
C GLY A 213 -5.13 -15.90 -8.56
N TYR A 214 -3.88 -15.52 -8.36
CA TYR A 214 -3.05 -16.05 -7.28
C TYR A 214 -2.85 -15.00 -6.19
N ILE A 215 -2.94 -15.43 -4.94
CA ILE A 215 -2.50 -14.69 -3.78
C ILE A 215 -1.51 -15.59 -3.05
N ASP A 216 -0.25 -15.16 -2.98
CA ASP A 216 0.81 -15.89 -2.30
C ASP A 216 1.03 -15.26 -0.93
N ILE A 217 1.03 -16.09 0.09
CA ILE A 217 1.06 -15.67 1.49
C ILE A 217 2.25 -16.31 2.18
N PHE A 218 3.17 -15.49 2.68
CA PHE A 218 4.24 -15.95 3.53
C PHE A 218 3.67 -16.30 4.91
N THR A 219 3.85 -17.57 5.29
CA THR A 219 3.32 -18.13 6.54
C THR A 219 4.49 -18.41 7.49
N HIS A 220 4.61 -17.58 8.51
CA HIS A 220 5.67 -17.73 9.52
C HIS A 220 5.07 -17.75 10.93
N GLY A 221 5.56 -18.64 11.76
CA GLY A 221 5.13 -18.75 13.15
C GLY A 221 3.61 -18.85 13.32
N ASN A 222 3.10 -18.23 14.38
CA ASN A 222 1.68 -18.22 14.74
C ASN A 222 1.03 -16.85 14.44
N SER A 223 1.41 -16.20 13.35
CA SER A 223 0.80 -14.94 12.95
C SER A 223 -0.69 -15.13 12.59
N ALA A 224 -1.51 -14.08 12.78
CA ALA A 224 -2.93 -14.13 12.44
C ALA A 224 -3.18 -14.53 10.97
N GLY A 225 -2.32 -14.08 10.05
CA GLY A 225 -2.38 -14.48 8.65
C GLY A 225 -2.07 -15.95 8.44
N SER A 226 -1.02 -16.47 9.10
CA SER A 226 -0.66 -17.89 9.03
C SER A 226 -1.78 -18.80 9.55
N GLU A 227 -2.36 -18.45 10.71
CA GLU A 227 -3.47 -19.21 11.29
C GLU A 227 -4.73 -19.16 10.42
N TRP A 228 -4.99 -18.00 9.80
CA TRP A 228 -6.11 -17.87 8.87
C TRP A 228 -5.92 -18.74 7.62
N VAL A 229 -4.74 -18.74 7.00
CA VAL A 229 -4.44 -19.55 5.81
C VAL A 229 -4.58 -21.05 6.11
N LYS A 230 -4.19 -21.50 7.31
CA LYS A 230 -4.35 -22.91 7.71
C LYS A 230 -5.81 -23.35 7.69
N GLN A 231 -6.76 -22.47 8.04
CA GLN A 231 -8.18 -22.75 8.10
C GLN A 231 -8.88 -22.73 6.72
N LEU A 232 -8.21 -22.23 5.68
CA LEU A 232 -8.77 -22.16 4.33
C LEU A 232 -8.61 -23.48 3.60
N ASP A 233 -9.70 -23.91 2.94
CA ASP A 233 -9.77 -25.06 2.06
C ASP A 233 -10.39 -24.68 0.71
N SER A 234 -10.30 -25.58 -0.27
CA SER A 234 -11.04 -25.43 -1.53
C SER A 234 -12.54 -25.23 -1.26
N GLY A 235 -13.12 -24.22 -1.90
CA GLY A 235 -14.50 -23.77 -1.69
C GLY A 235 -14.69 -22.81 -0.49
N SER A 236 -13.64 -22.44 0.25
CA SER A 236 -13.73 -21.39 1.26
C SER A 236 -14.01 -20.05 0.61
N MET A 237 -14.89 -19.25 1.22
CA MET A 237 -15.16 -17.89 0.77
C MET A 237 -14.36 -16.90 1.61
N ILE A 238 -13.66 -16.00 0.95
CA ILE A 238 -12.92 -14.89 1.55
C ILE A 238 -13.43 -13.57 0.99
N SER A 239 -13.18 -12.47 1.68
CA SER A 239 -13.59 -11.14 1.21
C SER A 239 -12.52 -10.10 1.39
N SER A 240 -12.46 -9.13 0.46
CA SER A 240 -11.69 -7.92 0.65
C SER A 240 -12.55 -6.79 1.21
N ARG A 241 -11.91 -5.86 1.89
CA ARG A 241 -12.51 -4.62 2.39
C ARG A 241 -11.97 -3.40 1.65
N THR A 242 -10.73 -3.48 1.19
CA THR A 242 -10.04 -2.42 0.46
C THR A 242 -9.19 -3.03 -0.64
N GLU A 243 -8.79 -2.21 -1.57
CA GLU A 243 -7.83 -2.55 -2.60
C GLU A 243 -6.87 -1.38 -2.83
N THR A 244 -5.67 -1.68 -3.28
CA THR A 244 -4.65 -0.69 -3.65
C THR A 244 -4.06 -1.04 -5.00
N ASP A 245 -3.69 0.00 -5.75
CA ASP A 245 -3.09 -0.12 -7.08
C ASP A 245 -1.89 0.83 -7.17
N ASP A 246 -0.71 0.29 -6.94
CA ASP A 246 0.55 1.02 -6.99
C ASP A 246 1.20 0.85 -8.38
N LYS A 247 1.15 1.89 -9.19
CA LYS A 247 1.57 1.83 -10.60
C LYS A 247 3.08 1.78 -10.84
N HIS A 248 3.91 1.96 -9.84
CA HIS A 248 5.38 1.92 -9.92
C HIS A 248 5.97 2.68 -11.13
N THR A 249 5.38 3.80 -11.52
CA THR A 249 5.78 4.56 -12.71
C THR A 249 7.23 5.04 -12.67
N HIS A 250 7.81 5.18 -11.48
CA HIS A 250 9.21 5.54 -11.27
C HIS A 250 10.19 4.45 -11.74
N LEU A 251 9.72 3.22 -11.97
CA LEU A 251 10.53 2.11 -12.47
C LEU A 251 10.57 2.01 -14.00
N HIS A 252 9.88 2.90 -14.71
CA HIS A 252 9.80 2.83 -16.17
C HIS A 252 11.06 3.31 -16.87
N ASP A 253 11.94 4.01 -16.18
CA ASP A 253 13.19 4.54 -16.71
C ASP A 253 14.27 4.60 -15.62
N GLY A 254 15.54 4.73 -16.02
CA GLY A 254 16.68 4.84 -15.12
C GLY A 254 17.08 3.52 -14.45
N ARG A 255 18.23 3.54 -13.77
CA ARG A 255 18.80 2.36 -13.09
C ARG A 255 18.07 2.10 -11.79
N ALA A 256 17.38 0.96 -11.71
CA ALA A 256 16.53 0.62 -10.59
C ALA A 256 17.10 -0.52 -9.72
N VAL A 257 16.92 -0.38 -8.41
CA VAL A 257 17.16 -1.44 -7.43
C VAL A 257 15.82 -1.88 -6.85
N LEU A 258 15.56 -3.18 -6.87
CA LEU A 258 14.36 -3.80 -6.31
C LEU A 258 14.74 -4.63 -5.09
N ILE A 259 14.09 -4.40 -3.95
CA ILE A 259 14.44 -5.02 -2.67
C ILE A 259 13.20 -5.70 -2.09
N ALA A 260 13.27 -7.00 -1.83
CA ALA A 260 12.12 -7.75 -1.34
C ALA A 260 12.52 -8.78 -0.28
N ASP A 261 11.79 -8.81 0.84
CA ASP A 261 11.75 -9.98 1.70
C ASP A 261 10.67 -10.97 1.22
N GLU A 262 10.52 -12.11 1.88
CA GLU A 262 9.62 -13.20 1.46
C GLU A 262 8.16 -12.76 1.36
N THR A 263 7.75 -11.77 2.15
CA THR A 263 6.38 -11.21 2.11
C THR A 263 6.13 -10.41 0.84
N ALA A 264 7.19 -9.90 0.23
CA ALA A 264 7.18 -9.04 -0.94
C ALA A 264 7.52 -9.76 -2.25
N TYR A 265 7.96 -11.03 -2.21
CA TYR A 265 8.25 -11.82 -3.42
C TYR A 265 7.09 -11.82 -4.43
N PRO A 266 5.80 -11.93 -4.01
CA PRO A 266 4.69 -11.86 -4.95
C PRO A 266 4.60 -10.52 -5.70
N ALA A 267 4.86 -9.42 -5.02
CA ALA A 267 4.84 -8.08 -5.60
C ALA A 267 6.03 -7.86 -6.55
N LEU A 268 7.23 -8.24 -6.10
CA LEU A 268 8.45 -8.20 -6.89
C LEU A 268 8.29 -9.00 -8.19
N ALA A 269 7.78 -10.22 -8.11
CA ALA A 269 7.57 -11.06 -9.28
C ALA A 269 6.59 -10.42 -10.28
N GLY A 270 5.50 -9.81 -9.80
CA GLY A 270 4.59 -9.04 -10.64
C GLY A 270 5.26 -7.86 -11.33
N ILE A 271 6.08 -7.09 -10.63
CA ILE A 271 6.84 -5.95 -11.19
C ILE A 271 7.79 -6.45 -12.29
N LEU A 272 8.53 -7.53 -12.02
CA LEU A 272 9.50 -8.08 -12.98
C LEU A 272 8.83 -8.70 -14.22
N GLU A 273 7.64 -9.31 -14.10
CA GLU A 273 6.87 -9.81 -15.24
C GLU A 273 6.42 -8.69 -16.19
N PHE A 274 6.18 -7.49 -15.67
CA PHE A 274 5.80 -6.30 -16.46
C PHE A 274 6.97 -5.33 -16.69
N TRP A 275 8.22 -5.79 -16.49
CA TRP A 275 9.41 -4.95 -16.65
C TRP A 275 9.55 -4.43 -18.09
N LYS A 276 9.49 -3.12 -18.26
CA LYS A 276 9.58 -2.45 -19.56
C LYS A 276 10.76 -1.48 -19.66
N ASN A 277 11.47 -1.28 -18.55
CA ASN A 277 12.63 -0.39 -18.50
C ASN A 277 13.78 -0.98 -19.33
N GLU A 278 14.45 -0.16 -20.11
CA GLU A 278 15.61 -0.55 -20.95
C GLU A 278 16.81 -0.98 -20.10
N TYR A 279 16.94 -0.43 -18.89
CA TYR A 279 17.98 -0.81 -17.94
C TYR A 279 17.58 -2.07 -17.18
N PRO A 280 18.48 -3.08 -17.10
CA PRO A 280 18.23 -4.26 -16.28
C PRO A 280 18.18 -3.88 -14.80
N PRO A 281 17.28 -4.48 -14.01
CA PRO A 281 17.20 -4.19 -12.58
C PRO A 281 18.34 -4.86 -11.82
N THR A 282 18.75 -4.23 -10.71
CA THR A 282 19.43 -4.93 -9.62
C THR A 282 18.37 -5.41 -8.63
N VAL A 283 18.33 -6.71 -8.35
CA VAL A 283 17.36 -7.33 -7.46
C VAL A 283 18.06 -7.84 -6.21
N ILE A 284 17.59 -7.41 -5.05
CA ILE A 284 18.08 -7.86 -3.73
C ILE A 284 16.97 -8.69 -3.09
N LEU A 285 17.17 -10.00 -2.99
CA LEU A 285 16.25 -10.92 -2.32
C LEU A 285 16.74 -11.15 -0.89
N LEU A 286 15.86 -10.88 0.06
CA LEU A 286 16.11 -11.16 1.47
C LEU A 286 15.36 -12.43 1.85
N CYS A 287 16.02 -13.32 2.60
CA CYS A 287 15.38 -14.51 3.13
C CYS A 287 15.92 -14.85 4.52
N ALA A 288 15.02 -15.28 5.41
CA ALA A 288 15.37 -15.90 6.67
C ALA A 288 15.65 -17.41 6.50
N ASP A 289 15.01 -18.03 5.50
CA ASP A 289 15.20 -19.42 5.14
C ASP A 289 15.50 -19.52 3.62
N GLU A 290 16.65 -20.06 3.26
CA GLU A 290 17.07 -20.17 1.86
C GLU A 290 16.10 -20.99 1.00
N ALA A 291 15.35 -21.92 1.60
CA ALA A 291 14.33 -22.70 0.90
C ALA A 291 13.19 -21.83 0.31
N ASP A 292 13.03 -20.59 0.78
CA ASP A 292 12.01 -19.67 0.21
C ASP A 292 12.49 -18.98 -1.07
N LEU A 293 13.81 -19.01 -1.36
CA LEU A 293 14.34 -18.57 -2.66
C LEU A 293 13.86 -19.45 -3.81
N ASP A 294 13.41 -20.69 -3.52
CA ASP A 294 12.78 -21.59 -4.50
C ASP A 294 11.55 -20.96 -5.18
N TYR A 295 11.00 -19.89 -4.60
CA TYR A 295 9.94 -19.08 -5.22
C TYR A 295 10.33 -18.60 -6.64
N PHE A 296 11.60 -18.36 -6.86
CA PHE A 296 12.13 -17.85 -8.13
C PHE A 296 12.83 -18.91 -9.01
N ASN A 297 12.82 -20.20 -8.64
CA ASN A 297 13.54 -21.25 -9.39
C ASN A 297 13.16 -21.35 -10.88
N ASN A 298 11.90 -21.12 -11.21
CA ASN A 298 11.42 -21.14 -12.60
C ASN A 298 10.97 -19.76 -13.09
N PHE A 299 11.41 -18.69 -12.41
CA PHE A 299 11.03 -17.33 -12.75
C PHE A 299 11.95 -16.78 -13.85
N LEU A 300 11.35 -16.17 -14.87
CA LEU A 300 12.08 -15.54 -15.96
C LEU A 300 12.39 -14.09 -15.61
N PHE A 301 13.56 -13.86 -15.09
CA PHE A 301 14.04 -12.50 -14.83
C PHE A 301 14.25 -11.71 -16.14
N PRO A 302 14.08 -10.40 -16.14
CA PRO A 302 14.51 -9.54 -17.23
C PRO A 302 15.98 -9.81 -17.59
N ARG A 303 16.31 -9.71 -18.88
CA ARG A 303 17.67 -10.01 -19.36
C ARG A 303 18.70 -9.14 -18.65
N ASN A 304 19.82 -9.74 -18.24
CA ASN A 304 20.93 -9.08 -17.54
C ASN A 304 20.57 -8.53 -16.14
N THR A 305 19.51 -9.01 -15.51
CA THR A 305 19.22 -8.74 -14.09
C THR A 305 20.43 -9.12 -13.23
N VAL A 306 20.84 -8.19 -12.36
CA VAL A 306 21.84 -8.47 -11.33
C VAL A 306 21.13 -8.96 -10.08
N LEU A 307 21.34 -10.22 -9.70
CA LEU A 307 20.69 -10.82 -8.54
C LEU A 307 21.66 -10.88 -7.36
N LYS A 308 21.25 -10.35 -6.23
CA LYS A 308 21.94 -10.37 -4.94
C LYS A 308 21.05 -11.04 -3.89
N HIS A 309 21.62 -11.89 -3.07
CA HIS A 309 20.91 -12.54 -1.96
C HIS A 309 21.43 -12.01 -0.63
N VAL A 310 20.51 -11.74 0.30
CA VAL A 310 20.79 -11.40 1.67
C VAL A 310 20.10 -12.41 2.56
N HIS A 311 20.90 -13.23 3.22
CA HIS A 311 20.42 -14.25 4.15
C HIS A 311 20.72 -13.85 5.58
N GLY A 312 19.76 -14.02 6.47
CA GLY A 312 19.96 -13.79 7.89
C GLY A 312 18.73 -13.34 8.67
N ASP A 313 18.95 -13.08 9.95
CA ASP A 313 17.90 -12.61 10.86
C ASP A 313 17.37 -11.23 10.42
N VAL A 314 16.06 -11.07 10.51
CA VAL A 314 15.31 -9.84 10.18
C VAL A 314 15.91 -8.60 10.85
N ILE A 315 16.44 -8.74 12.07
CA ILE A 315 17.05 -7.64 12.85
C ILE A 315 18.24 -7.02 12.11
N TYR A 316 18.99 -7.82 11.35
CA TYR A 316 20.19 -7.39 10.64
C TYR A 316 19.95 -7.06 9.17
N GLN A 317 18.81 -7.43 8.61
CA GLN A 317 18.49 -7.28 7.18
C GLN A 317 18.72 -5.84 6.67
N ALA A 318 18.29 -4.82 7.42
CA ALA A 318 18.50 -3.43 6.99
C ALA A 318 19.99 -3.08 6.81
N GLN A 319 20.85 -3.54 7.71
CA GLN A 319 22.29 -3.29 7.62
C GLN A 319 22.92 -4.03 6.43
N GLN A 320 22.53 -5.28 6.24
CA GLN A 320 23.01 -6.10 5.13
C GLN A 320 22.57 -5.53 3.78
N VAL A 321 21.31 -5.08 3.66
CA VAL A 321 20.82 -4.39 2.45
C VAL A 321 21.62 -3.11 2.19
N ILE A 322 21.89 -2.31 3.21
CA ILE A 322 22.69 -1.08 3.08
C ILE A 322 24.10 -1.41 2.55
N GLN A 323 24.75 -2.45 3.07
CA GLN A 323 26.06 -2.91 2.58
C GLN A 323 26.02 -3.28 1.08
N VAL A 324 24.98 -4.01 0.65
CA VAL A 324 24.80 -4.32 -0.78
C VAL A 324 24.57 -3.05 -1.61
N LEU A 325 23.81 -2.09 -1.08
CA LEU A 325 23.53 -0.82 -1.75
C LEU A 325 24.80 0.06 -1.87
N GLU A 326 25.77 -0.08 -0.96
CA GLU A 326 27.05 0.61 -1.03
C GLU A 326 27.91 0.15 -2.24
N GLU A 327 27.74 -1.11 -2.64
CA GLU A 327 28.41 -1.68 -3.82
C GLU A 327 27.77 -1.27 -5.14
N VAL A 328 26.54 -0.73 -5.14
CA VAL A 328 25.84 -0.29 -6.36
C VAL A 328 26.19 1.16 -6.65
N GLU A 329 26.94 1.39 -7.72
CA GLU A 329 27.47 2.72 -8.06
C GLU A 329 26.35 3.72 -8.38
N HIS A 330 25.41 3.35 -9.26
CA HIS A 330 24.38 4.22 -9.77
C HIS A 330 22.99 3.70 -9.44
N ILE A 331 22.24 4.46 -8.65
CA ILE A 331 20.85 4.17 -8.28
C ILE A 331 20.03 5.41 -8.57
N GLU A 332 19.06 5.29 -9.46
CA GLU A 332 18.16 6.39 -9.82
C GLU A 332 16.77 6.17 -9.25
N ASN A 333 16.37 4.88 -9.11
CA ASN A 333 15.08 4.50 -8.58
C ASN A 333 15.24 3.29 -7.67
N VAL A 334 14.45 3.26 -6.59
CA VAL A 334 14.35 2.09 -5.72
C VAL A 334 12.89 1.77 -5.46
N TRP A 335 12.55 0.51 -5.61
CA TRP A 335 11.35 -0.08 -5.04
C TRP A 335 11.77 -1.09 -4.00
N GLY A 336 11.08 -1.12 -2.85
CA GLY A 336 11.34 -2.13 -1.86
C GLY A 336 10.15 -2.37 -0.93
N ALA A 337 10.06 -3.62 -0.43
CA ALA A 337 9.09 -3.98 0.59
C ALA A 337 9.70 -4.98 1.57
N LEU A 338 9.68 -4.61 2.84
CA LEU A 338 10.42 -5.26 3.92
C LEU A 338 9.65 -5.17 5.25
N GLU A 339 10.25 -5.72 6.32
CA GLU A 339 9.83 -5.39 7.68
C GLU A 339 9.90 -3.86 7.93
N ASN A 340 8.94 -3.31 8.69
CA ASN A 340 8.75 -1.87 8.86
C ASN A 340 10.00 -1.10 9.31
N ASN A 341 10.73 -1.60 10.31
CA ASN A 341 11.94 -0.92 10.80
C ASN A 341 13.09 -1.02 9.80
N ALA A 342 13.21 -2.16 9.12
CA ALA A 342 14.18 -2.36 8.06
C ALA A 342 13.89 -1.41 6.88
N ALA A 343 12.64 -1.35 6.42
CA ALA A 343 12.19 -0.44 5.38
C ALA A 343 12.50 1.03 5.72
N LYS A 344 12.21 1.45 6.95
CA LYS A 344 12.50 2.81 7.42
C LYS A 344 14.01 3.11 7.40
N ARG A 345 14.85 2.21 7.89
CA ARG A 345 16.31 2.40 7.91
C ARG A 345 16.90 2.49 6.50
N VAL A 346 16.49 1.60 5.59
CA VAL A 346 16.95 1.61 4.20
C VAL A 346 16.49 2.87 3.47
N ARG A 347 15.22 3.28 3.65
CA ARG A 347 14.68 4.53 3.08
C ARG A 347 15.45 5.75 3.55
N HIS A 348 15.79 5.84 4.84
CA HIS A 348 16.59 6.93 5.39
C HIS A 348 18.02 6.94 4.86
N TYR A 349 18.66 5.77 4.72
CA TYR A 349 19.96 5.66 4.10
C TYR A 349 19.95 6.19 2.65
N LEU A 350 19.00 5.74 1.85
CA LEU A 350 18.86 6.18 0.45
C LEU A 350 18.59 7.67 0.35
N ARG A 351 17.76 8.23 1.22
CA ARG A 351 17.47 9.68 1.27
C ARG A 351 18.69 10.49 1.68
N ASN A 352 19.36 10.11 2.76
CA ASN A 352 20.36 10.95 3.41
C ASN A 352 21.77 10.73 2.84
N GLN A 353 22.11 9.52 2.39
CA GLN A 353 23.44 9.19 1.87
C GLN A 353 23.48 9.14 0.34
N ARG A 354 22.40 8.70 -0.31
CA ARG A 354 22.33 8.55 -1.76
C ARG A 354 21.49 9.65 -2.43
N GLN A 355 20.93 10.59 -1.65
CA GLN A 355 20.10 11.73 -2.10
C GLN A 355 18.89 11.31 -2.97
N LEU A 356 18.40 10.09 -2.76
CA LEU A 356 17.23 9.56 -3.46
C LEU A 356 15.96 10.02 -2.73
N LEU A 357 15.15 10.84 -3.39
CA LEU A 357 14.03 11.55 -2.78
C LEU A 357 12.69 11.19 -3.44
N GLY A 358 11.60 11.41 -2.70
CA GLY A 358 10.24 11.32 -3.19
C GLY A 358 9.92 9.96 -3.79
N LYS A 359 9.23 9.96 -4.94
CA LYS A 359 8.79 8.74 -5.62
C LYS A 359 9.91 7.77 -6.03
N ASN A 360 11.14 8.28 -6.18
CA ASN A 360 12.28 7.47 -6.60
C ASN A 360 12.85 6.63 -5.43
N ASN A 361 12.45 6.93 -4.19
CA ASN A 361 12.78 6.17 -2.98
C ASN A 361 11.51 5.50 -2.44
N HIS A 362 11.00 4.52 -3.18
CA HIS A 362 9.73 3.86 -2.89
C HIS A 362 9.95 2.58 -2.10
N ILE A 363 10.18 2.71 -0.79
CA ILE A 363 10.34 1.57 0.12
C ILE A 363 9.22 1.54 1.15
N LYS A 364 8.50 0.43 1.22
CA LYS A 364 7.34 0.21 2.11
C LYS A 364 7.63 -0.84 3.17
N GLY A 365 7.06 -0.65 4.35
CA GLY A 365 6.97 -1.69 5.36
C GLY A 365 5.73 -2.54 5.10
N TYR A 366 5.92 -3.83 4.82
CA TYR A 366 4.80 -4.75 4.58
C TYR A 366 4.32 -5.44 5.85
N TRP A 367 5.20 -5.59 6.82
CA TRP A 367 4.89 -6.25 8.08
C TRP A 367 5.73 -5.68 9.23
N ARG A 368 5.43 -6.08 10.43
CA ARG A 368 6.14 -5.64 11.63
C ARG A 368 6.50 -6.86 12.48
N LEU A 369 7.76 -6.94 12.88
CA LEU A 369 8.22 -7.86 13.91
C LEU A 369 7.52 -7.51 15.24
N GLN A 370 6.92 -8.51 15.88
CA GLN A 370 6.21 -8.36 17.16
C GLN A 370 7.13 -8.56 18.34
#